data_a2c7256b42ccc9f6aba8d395761d31bc
#
_entry.id   a2c7256b42ccc9f6aba8d395761d31bc
#
_cell.length_a   1.000
_cell.length_b   1.000
_cell.length_c   1.000
_cell.angle_alpha   90.00
_cell.angle_beta   90.00
_cell.angle_gamma   90.00
#
_symmetry.space_group_name_H-M   'P 1'
#
loop_
_entity.id
_entity.type
_entity.pdbx_description
1 polymer ?
#
loop_
_entity_poly.entity_id
_entity_poly.type
_entity_poly.pdbx_seq_one_letter_code
_entity_poly.pdbx_strand_id
1 'polypeptide(L)'
;KEIWKYDCVPAKYKMRDGEPIKYPAAEGPSELICSPVFYKNRVYIAIGQDPEHGEGVGNLVCIDATQKGDITQGGAVWSYDKINRTISTVSIDPDTGLLFIADYSGFVYCLDAETGKEHWIHDMKAHMWGSTLVADGKVFLGDEDGDLVVLEASAEKKVLNEVFFGAPIYSTPVVANGVLYVGTQTHLYAIGNK
;
A
#
# COMPACT_ATOMS: atom_id res chain seq x y z
N LYS A 1 -2.14 12.33 25.48
CA LYS A 1 -3.28 13.19 25.11
C LYS A 1 -3.55 13.03 23.62
N GLU A 2 -4.78 12.64 23.21
CA GLU A 2 -5.19 12.62 21.81
C GLU A 2 -5.03 14.02 21.19
N ILE A 3 -4.47 14.10 19.97
CA ILE A 3 -4.37 15.34 19.21
C ILE A 3 -5.54 15.42 18.23
N TRP A 4 -5.76 14.34 17.45
CA TRP A 4 -6.88 14.18 16.53
C TRP A 4 -7.21 12.70 16.34
N LYS A 5 -8.38 12.44 15.82
CA LYS A 5 -8.80 11.12 15.31
C LYS A 5 -9.51 11.29 13.98
N TYR A 6 -9.42 10.27 13.14
CA TYR A 6 -10.05 10.19 11.82
C TYR A 6 -10.59 8.78 11.58
N ASP A 7 -11.83 8.65 11.14
CA ASP A 7 -12.42 7.37 10.75
C ASP A 7 -12.07 7.06 9.30
N CYS A 8 -11.14 6.14 9.08
CA CYS A 8 -10.59 5.79 7.78
C CYS A 8 -11.52 4.90 6.94
N VAL A 9 -12.55 4.31 7.53
CA VAL A 9 -13.49 3.45 6.82
C VAL A 9 -14.63 4.28 6.24
N PRO A 10 -14.77 4.41 4.91
CA PRO A 10 -15.84 5.17 4.30
C PRO A 10 -17.23 4.68 4.73
N ALA A 11 -18.18 5.61 4.91
CA ALA A 11 -19.55 5.28 5.34
C ALA A 11 -20.24 4.26 4.41
N LYS A 12 -19.96 4.33 3.09
CA LYS A 12 -20.47 3.38 2.08
C LYS A 12 -20.04 1.93 2.30
N TYR A 13 -18.95 1.70 3.07
CA TYR A 13 -18.47 0.36 3.41
C TYR A 13 -18.96 -0.13 4.78
N LYS A 14 -19.73 0.69 5.50
CA LYS A 14 -20.31 0.33 6.80
C LYS A 14 -21.79 -0.05 6.73
N MET A 15 -22.51 0.55 5.79
CA MET A 15 -23.97 0.43 5.68
C MET A 15 -24.39 0.15 4.24
N ARG A 16 -25.40 -0.73 4.08
CA ARG A 16 -26.09 -1.00 2.81
C ARG A 16 -27.59 -1.00 3.05
N ASP A 17 -28.34 -0.23 2.28
CA ASP A 17 -29.81 -0.13 2.36
C ASP A 17 -30.34 0.12 3.79
N GLY A 18 -29.60 0.90 4.59
CA GLY A 18 -29.92 1.22 5.97
C GLY A 18 -29.49 0.18 7.02
N GLU A 19 -28.93 -0.95 6.59
CA GLU A 19 -28.45 -2.01 7.48
C GLU A 19 -26.90 -2.06 7.52
N PRO A 20 -26.30 -2.40 8.68
CA PRO A 20 -24.86 -2.59 8.79
C PRO A 20 -24.35 -3.73 7.89
N ILE A 21 -23.33 -3.46 7.10
CA ILE A 21 -22.60 -4.52 6.40
C ILE A 21 -21.83 -5.33 7.43
N LYS A 22 -22.00 -6.65 7.42
CA LYS A 22 -21.36 -7.54 8.40
C LYS A 22 -19.90 -7.81 8.01
N TYR A 23 -19.01 -7.72 8.99
CA TYR A 23 -17.65 -8.24 8.86
C TYR A 23 -17.69 -9.78 8.75
N PRO A 24 -16.96 -10.44 7.84
CA PRO A 24 -15.94 -9.91 6.91
C PRO A 24 -16.41 -9.81 5.44
N ALA A 25 -17.57 -9.25 5.17
CA ALA A 25 -18.08 -9.14 3.79
C ALA A 25 -17.08 -8.45 2.84
N ALA A 26 -17.06 -8.86 1.56
CA ALA A 26 -16.15 -8.31 0.55
C ALA A 26 -16.39 -6.81 0.28
N GLU A 27 -17.59 -6.33 0.46
CA GLU A 27 -17.99 -4.92 0.32
C GLU A 27 -17.72 -4.04 1.54
N GLY A 28 -17.08 -4.57 2.58
CA GLY A 28 -16.75 -3.90 3.84
C GLY A 28 -17.52 -4.48 5.03
N PRO A 29 -17.32 -3.97 6.26
CA PRO A 29 -16.30 -2.99 6.64
C PRO A 29 -14.88 -3.57 6.59
N SER A 30 -13.90 -2.68 6.54
CA SER A 30 -12.46 -3.02 6.56
C SER A 30 -11.79 -2.44 7.80
N GLU A 31 -10.52 -2.79 8.02
CA GLU A 31 -9.72 -2.46 9.20
C GLU A 31 -8.45 -1.72 8.82
N LEU A 32 -7.75 -1.17 9.82
CA LEU A 32 -6.44 -0.57 9.67
C LEU A 32 -5.36 -1.59 10.05
N ILE A 33 -4.82 -2.31 9.06
CA ILE A 33 -3.78 -3.33 9.28
C ILE A 33 -2.40 -2.80 8.91
N CYS A 34 -2.31 -1.98 7.86
CA CYS A 34 -1.05 -1.39 7.42
C CYS A 34 -0.56 -0.29 8.38
N SER A 35 0.73 0.01 8.35
CA SER A 35 1.31 1.11 9.12
C SER A 35 1.00 2.47 8.48
N PRO A 36 0.62 3.49 9.28
CA PRO A 36 0.48 4.85 8.74
C PRO A 36 1.85 5.43 8.37
N VAL A 37 1.92 6.19 7.29
CA VAL A 37 3.13 6.88 6.83
C VAL A 37 2.95 8.39 6.91
N PHE A 38 3.91 9.06 7.55
CA PHE A 38 3.92 10.52 7.64
C PHE A 38 4.85 11.12 6.59
N TYR A 39 4.33 12.07 5.79
CA TYR A 39 5.09 12.82 4.80
C TYR A 39 4.51 14.22 4.61
N LYS A 40 5.32 15.27 4.71
CA LYS A 40 4.93 16.68 4.50
C LYS A 40 3.66 17.12 5.25
N ASN A 41 3.61 16.91 6.57
CA ASN A 41 2.45 17.22 7.42
C ASN A 41 1.16 16.46 7.06
N ARG A 42 1.26 15.33 6.39
CA ARG A 42 0.16 14.44 6.02
C ARG A 42 0.41 13.04 6.53
N VAL A 43 -0.65 12.32 6.82
CA VAL A 43 -0.64 10.90 7.14
C VAL A 43 -1.36 10.14 6.05
N TYR A 44 -0.72 9.10 5.53
CA TYR A 44 -1.25 8.22 4.51
C TYR A 44 -1.52 6.86 5.13
N ILE A 45 -2.72 6.34 4.91
CA ILE A 45 -3.12 5.04 5.43
C ILE A 45 -4.19 4.41 4.55
N ALA A 46 -4.11 3.09 4.36
CA ALA A 46 -5.11 2.34 3.65
C ALA A 46 -5.87 1.40 4.58
N ILE A 47 -7.03 0.96 4.15
CA ILE A 47 -7.85 -0.03 4.84
C ILE A 47 -7.82 -1.37 4.11
N GLY A 48 -7.98 -2.45 4.87
CA GLY A 48 -8.05 -3.80 4.35
C GLY A 48 -8.58 -4.78 5.38
N GLN A 49 -8.42 -6.05 5.09
CA GLN A 49 -8.69 -7.15 6.03
C GLN A 49 -7.53 -8.14 5.94
N ASP A 50 -7.47 -9.08 6.87
CA ASP A 50 -6.50 -10.16 6.76
C ASP A 50 -6.78 -11.00 5.50
N PRO A 51 -5.75 -11.61 4.91
CA PRO A 51 -5.87 -12.35 3.66
C PRO A 51 -6.81 -13.55 3.71
N GLU A 52 -7.10 -14.11 4.89
CA GLU A 52 -8.03 -15.23 5.05
C GLU A 52 -9.47 -14.84 4.67
N HIS A 53 -9.79 -13.55 4.71
CA HIS A 53 -11.10 -13.02 4.27
C HIS A 53 -11.17 -12.71 2.77
N GLY A 54 -10.07 -12.97 2.01
CA GLY A 54 -10.01 -12.82 0.56
C GLY A 54 -10.05 -11.36 0.10
N GLU A 55 -10.39 -11.19 -1.16
CA GLU A 55 -10.46 -9.89 -1.81
C GLU A 55 -11.68 -9.07 -1.38
N GLY A 56 -11.63 -7.76 -1.56
CA GLY A 56 -12.73 -6.86 -1.25
C GLY A 56 -12.35 -5.39 -1.41
N VAL A 57 -13.27 -4.51 -1.05
CA VAL A 57 -13.11 -3.07 -1.20
C VAL A 57 -12.06 -2.52 -0.23
N GLY A 58 -11.24 -1.60 -0.73
CA GLY A 58 -10.25 -0.85 0.03
C GLY A 58 -10.48 0.66 -0.09
N ASN A 59 -9.64 1.40 0.58
CA ASN A 59 -9.57 2.85 0.49
C ASN A 59 -8.22 3.32 1.01
N LEU A 60 -7.54 4.16 0.24
CA LEU A 60 -6.34 4.86 0.68
C LEU A 60 -6.72 6.32 0.95
N VAL A 61 -6.33 6.85 2.09
CA VAL A 61 -6.62 8.24 2.46
C VAL A 61 -5.34 9.00 2.83
N CYS A 62 -5.27 10.24 2.39
CA CYS A 62 -4.30 11.24 2.83
C CYS A 62 -4.98 12.21 3.78
N ILE A 63 -4.50 12.31 5.00
CA ILE A 63 -5.08 13.07 6.11
C ILE A 63 -4.17 14.27 6.43
N ASP A 64 -4.75 15.44 6.64
CA ASP A 64 -4.04 16.62 7.14
C ASP A 64 -3.70 16.44 8.63
N ALA A 65 -2.43 16.19 8.93
CA ALA A 65 -1.95 15.94 10.29
C ALA A 65 -1.86 17.21 11.17
N THR A 66 -2.12 18.39 10.62
CA THR A 66 -2.06 19.66 11.35
C THR A 66 -3.34 20.01 12.12
N GLN A 67 -4.43 19.32 11.82
CA GLN A 67 -5.75 19.53 12.42
C GLN A 67 -5.83 18.99 13.87
N LYS A 68 -6.94 19.26 14.56
CA LYS A 68 -7.16 18.85 15.95
C LYS A 68 -8.59 18.38 16.20
N GLY A 69 -8.74 17.44 17.13
CA GLY A 69 -10.04 16.90 17.55
C GLY A 69 -10.55 15.80 16.61
N ASP A 70 -11.86 15.63 16.52
CA ASP A 70 -12.44 14.69 15.55
C ASP A 70 -12.47 15.33 14.17
N ILE A 71 -11.58 14.88 13.29
CA ILE A 71 -11.42 15.40 11.93
C ILE A 71 -12.00 14.48 10.86
N THR A 72 -12.84 13.54 11.24
CA THR A 72 -13.51 12.61 10.30
C THR A 72 -14.22 13.36 9.17
N GLN A 73 -14.81 14.50 9.49
CA GLN A 73 -15.38 15.39 8.48
C GLN A 73 -14.38 16.48 8.10
N GLY A 74 -13.82 16.40 6.89
CA GLY A 74 -12.94 17.43 6.33
C GLY A 74 -11.44 17.27 6.64
N GLY A 75 -11.02 16.23 7.35
CA GLY A 75 -9.60 15.94 7.61
C GLY A 75 -8.89 15.28 6.43
N ALA A 76 -9.61 14.65 5.52
CA ALA A 76 -9.02 14.10 4.30
C ALA A 76 -8.62 15.22 3.33
N VAL A 77 -7.37 15.17 2.87
CA VAL A 77 -6.88 15.99 1.74
C VAL A 77 -7.37 15.38 0.43
N TRP A 78 -7.26 14.06 0.32
CA TRP A 78 -7.82 13.25 -0.77
C TRP A 78 -8.06 11.82 -0.30
N SER A 79 -8.86 11.09 -1.06
CA SER A 79 -9.16 9.69 -0.86
C SER A 79 -9.16 8.97 -2.20
N TYR A 80 -8.64 7.74 -2.24
CA TYR A 80 -8.56 6.90 -3.42
C TYR A 80 -9.22 5.55 -3.13
N ASP A 81 -10.37 5.29 -3.76
CA ASP A 81 -11.24 4.15 -3.50
C ASP A 81 -11.26 3.10 -4.62
N LYS A 82 -10.34 3.22 -5.59
CA LYS A 82 -10.14 2.21 -6.64
C LYS A 82 -9.19 1.09 -6.22
N ILE A 83 -8.54 1.24 -5.07
CA ILE A 83 -7.71 0.19 -4.47
C ILE A 83 -8.59 -0.86 -3.81
N ASN A 84 -8.22 -2.14 -3.92
CA ASN A 84 -8.84 -3.22 -3.17
C ASN A 84 -8.28 -3.28 -1.73
N ARG A 85 -8.77 -4.23 -0.93
CA ARG A 85 -8.23 -4.50 0.41
C ARG A 85 -6.73 -4.62 0.38
N THR A 86 -6.07 -4.00 1.36
CA THR A 86 -4.62 -4.04 1.46
C THR A 86 -4.13 -4.15 2.88
N ILE A 87 -3.05 -4.90 3.05
CA ILE A 87 -2.21 -4.93 4.25
C ILE A 87 -0.87 -4.21 4.01
N SER A 88 -0.68 -3.72 2.79
CA SER A 88 0.55 -3.04 2.36
C SER A 88 0.64 -1.62 2.92
N THR A 89 1.79 -1.28 3.45
CA THR A 89 2.14 0.07 3.87
C THR A 89 2.57 0.90 2.66
N VAL A 90 2.16 2.15 2.61
CA VAL A 90 2.55 3.12 1.58
C VAL A 90 4.06 3.33 1.59
N SER A 91 4.69 3.42 0.43
CA SER A 91 6.04 3.98 0.27
C SER A 91 5.99 5.25 -0.59
N ILE A 92 6.77 6.25 -0.23
CA ILE A 92 6.80 7.55 -0.94
C ILE A 92 8.24 7.84 -1.32
N ASP A 93 8.46 8.15 -2.59
CA ASP A 93 9.72 8.69 -3.07
C ASP A 93 9.79 10.19 -2.74
N PRO A 94 10.70 10.62 -1.84
CA PRO A 94 10.78 12.01 -1.44
C PRO A 94 11.26 12.96 -2.54
N ASP A 95 11.96 12.46 -3.54
CA ASP A 95 12.54 13.26 -4.63
C ASP A 95 11.48 13.60 -5.69
N THR A 96 10.62 12.66 -6.01
CA THR A 96 9.55 12.83 -7.03
C THR A 96 8.18 13.16 -6.42
N GLY A 97 7.95 12.83 -5.14
CA GLY A 97 6.63 12.93 -4.51
C GLY A 97 5.65 11.86 -4.96
N LEU A 98 6.13 10.80 -5.61
CA LEU A 98 5.31 9.67 -6.01
C LEU A 98 5.09 8.71 -4.83
N LEU A 99 3.87 8.24 -4.72
CA LEU A 99 3.40 7.30 -3.72
C LEU A 99 3.13 5.95 -4.39
N PHE A 100 3.61 4.88 -3.75
CA PHE A 100 3.40 3.52 -4.20
C PHE A 100 2.74 2.70 -3.09
N ILE A 101 1.78 1.88 -3.47
CA ILE A 101 1.08 0.95 -2.58
C ILE A 101 0.59 -0.25 -3.39
N ALA A 102 0.57 -1.42 -2.76
CA ALA A 102 -0.02 -2.63 -3.35
C ALA A 102 -1.33 -2.99 -2.65
N ASP A 103 -2.23 -3.67 -3.34
CA ASP A 103 -3.36 -4.34 -2.70
C ASP A 103 -3.17 -5.87 -2.67
N TYR A 104 -4.03 -6.54 -1.92
CA TYR A 104 -3.95 -7.99 -1.77
C TYR A 104 -4.21 -8.72 -3.10
N SER A 105 -5.07 -8.17 -3.98
CA SER A 105 -5.36 -8.77 -5.30
C SER A 105 -4.16 -8.75 -6.27
N GLY A 106 -3.04 -8.12 -5.89
CA GLY A 106 -1.82 -8.08 -6.69
C GLY A 106 -1.66 -6.84 -7.57
N PHE A 107 -2.50 -5.82 -7.38
CA PHE A 107 -2.33 -4.55 -8.09
C PHE A 107 -1.44 -3.60 -7.30
N VAL A 108 -0.52 -2.95 -8.01
CA VAL A 108 0.39 -1.93 -7.50
C VAL A 108 0.03 -0.60 -8.13
N TYR A 109 -0.14 0.40 -7.31
CA TYR A 109 -0.59 1.73 -7.71
C TYR A 109 0.55 2.73 -7.55
N CYS A 110 0.73 3.60 -8.56
CA CYS A 110 1.54 4.80 -8.46
C CYS A 110 0.61 6.02 -8.48
N LEU A 111 0.66 6.79 -7.41
CA LEU A 111 -0.13 8.00 -7.25
C LEU A 111 0.79 9.19 -6.99
N ASP A 112 0.30 10.39 -7.29
CA ASP A 112 0.89 11.62 -6.77
C ASP A 112 0.51 11.76 -5.29
N ALA A 113 1.49 11.85 -4.40
CA ALA A 113 1.26 11.89 -2.96
C ALA A 113 0.51 13.16 -2.52
N GLU A 114 0.64 14.26 -3.24
CA GLU A 114 0.01 15.52 -2.89
C GLU A 114 -1.47 15.56 -3.27
N THR A 115 -1.83 15.02 -4.42
CA THR A 115 -3.16 15.16 -5.02
C THR A 115 -3.97 13.86 -5.05
N GLY A 116 -3.34 12.69 -4.85
CA GLY A 116 -3.97 11.38 -5.02
C GLY A 116 -4.23 11.01 -6.49
N LYS A 117 -3.69 11.77 -7.44
CA LYS A 117 -3.84 11.48 -8.87
C LYS A 117 -3.12 10.18 -9.22
N GLU A 118 -3.86 9.26 -9.84
CA GLU A 118 -3.31 8.02 -10.38
C GLU A 118 -2.45 8.30 -11.61
N HIS A 119 -1.23 7.74 -11.61
CA HIS A 119 -0.33 7.73 -12.76
C HIS A 119 -0.44 6.42 -13.52
N TRP A 120 -0.31 5.29 -12.81
CA TRP A 120 -0.41 3.97 -13.41
C TRP A 120 -0.77 2.89 -12.38
N ILE A 121 -1.21 1.76 -12.89
CA ILE A 121 -1.42 0.51 -12.17
C ILE A 121 -0.58 -0.58 -12.83
N HIS A 122 0.07 -1.42 -12.02
CA HIS A 122 0.79 -2.61 -12.45
C HIS A 122 0.15 -3.84 -11.83
N ASP A 123 -0.05 -4.88 -12.61
CA ASP A 123 -0.64 -6.15 -12.20
C ASP A 123 0.48 -7.19 -12.03
N MET A 124 0.71 -7.65 -10.81
CA MET A 124 1.72 -8.65 -10.44
C MET A 124 1.31 -10.07 -10.84
N LYS A 125 0.01 -10.30 -11.14
CA LYS A 125 -0.60 -11.61 -11.45
C LYS A 125 -0.71 -12.58 -10.28
N ALA A 126 -0.26 -12.21 -9.09
CA ALA A 126 -0.31 -12.99 -7.87
C ALA A 126 -0.64 -12.09 -6.67
N HIS A 127 -1.09 -12.67 -5.57
CA HIS A 127 -1.41 -11.90 -4.37
C HIS A 127 -0.17 -11.26 -3.73
N MET A 128 -0.35 -10.08 -3.17
CA MET A 128 0.71 -9.35 -2.48
C MET A 128 0.46 -9.26 -0.97
N TRP A 129 1.41 -9.78 -0.20
CA TRP A 129 1.40 -9.76 1.27
C TRP A 129 2.30 -8.68 1.84
N GLY A 130 3.39 -8.39 1.15
CA GLY A 130 4.36 -7.37 1.53
C GLY A 130 3.94 -5.96 1.12
N SER A 131 4.73 -5.00 1.56
CA SER A 131 4.61 -3.61 1.13
C SER A 131 5.57 -3.31 -0.02
N THR A 132 5.33 -2.23 -0.72
CA THR A 132 6.29 -1.67 -1.67
C THR A 132 7.51 -1.11 -0.93
N LEU A 133 8.70 -1.20 -1.53
CA LEU A 133 9.92 -0.52 -1.07
C LEU A 133 10.38 0.45 -2.14
N VAL A 134 10.52 1.72 -1.81
CA VAL A 134 11.18 2.71 -2.67
C VAL A 134 12.61 2.91 -2.21
N ALA A 135 13.57 2.71 -3.12
CA ALA A 135 14.99 2.97 -2.87
C ALA A 135 15.74 3.21 -4.19
N ASP A 136 16.63 4.20 -4.21
CA ASP A 136 17.51 4.50 -5.35
C ASP A 136 16.74 4.65 -6.68
N GLY A 137 15.62 5.42 -6.64
CA GLY A 137 14.77 5.67 -7.82
C GLY A 137 14.04 4.43 -8.35
N LYS A 138 13.90 3.39 -7.52
CA LYS A 138 13.27 2.11 -7.88
C LYS A 138 12.22 1.72 -6.86
N VAL A 139 11.23 0.95 -7.32
CA VAL A 139 10.20 0.32 -6.50
C VAL A 139 10.41 -1.19 -6.55
N PHE A 140 10.57 -1.81 -5.40
CA PHE A 140 10.75 -3.26 -5.25
C PHE A 140 9.49 -3.88 -4.68
N LEU A 141 9.06 -4.99 -5.26
CA LEU A 141 7.79 -5.66 -4.97
C LEU A 141 8.02 -7.17 -5.00
N GLY A 142 7.50 -7.89 -4.02
CA GLY A 142 7.49 -9.35 -4.02
C GLY A 142 6.06 -9.88 -3.92
N ASP A 143 5.78 -11.03 -4.53
CA ASP A 143 4.47 -11.66 -4.50
C ASP A 143 4.50 -13.10 -3.97
N GLU A 144 3.31 -13.72 -3.85
CA GLU A 144 3.19 -15.08 -3.32
C GLU A 144 3.61 -16.18 -4.30
N ASP A 145 3.74 -15.90 -5.58
CA ASP A 145 4.28 -16.85 -6.56
C ASP A 145 5.81 -16.88 -6.52
N GLY A 146 6.44 -15.87 -5.93
CA GLY A 146 7.89 -15.77 -5.75
C GLY A 146 8.59 -14.90 -6.75
N ASP A 147 7.86 -14.02 -7.42
CA ASP A 147 8.41 -13.01 -8.31
C ASP A 147 8.79 -11.75 -7.54
N LEU A 148 10.00 -11.26 -7.77
CA LEU A 148 10.46 -9.93 -7.37
C LEU A 148 10.45 -9.03 -8.59
N VAL A 149 9.54 -8.08 -8.64
CA VAL A 149 9.47 -7.07 -9.69
C VAL A 149 10.16 -5.80 -9.24
N VAL A 150 10.94 -5.19 -10.14
CA VAL A 150 11.58 -3.90 -9.94
C VAL A 150 11.07 -2.92 -10.98
N LEU A 151 10.41 -1.87 -10.52
CA LEU A 151 9.91 -0.78 -11.38
C LEU A 151 10.75 0.48 -11.20
N GLU A 152 10.77 1.35 -12.19
CA GLU A 152 11.27 2.71 -12.02
C GLU A 152 10.31 3.54 -11.16
N ALA A 153 10.83 4.29 -10.19
CA ALA A 153 10.02 5.20 -9.39
C ALA A 153 9.70 6.47 -10.19
N SER A 154 8.86 6.35 -11.21
CA SER A 154 8.52 7.43 -12.13
C SER A 154 7.01 7.46 -12.41
N ALA A 155 6.52 8.61 -12.92
CA ALA A 155 5.13 8.80 -13.32
C ALA A 155 4.75 8.01 -14.60
N GLU A 156 5.75 7.53 -15.34
CA GLU A 156 5.56 6.61 -16.46
C GLU A 156 5.91 5.19 -16.02
N LYS A 157 4.99 4.24 -16.25
CA LYS A 157 5.20 2.84 -15.86
C LYS A 157 6.34 2.21 -16.67
N LYS A 158 7.38 1.74 -15.95
CA LYS A 158 8.49 1.03 -16.56
C LYS A 158 8.98 -0.09 -15.66
N VAL A 159 8.87 -1.33 -16.11
CA VAL A 159 9.49 -2.49 -15.48
C VAL A 159 10.96 -2.52 -15.83
N LEU A 160 11.83 -2.52 -14.83
CA LEU A 160 13.28 -2.57 -14.97
C LEU A 160 13.81 -4.00 -14.92
N ASN A 161 13.23 -4.82 -14.07
CA ASN A 161 13.62 -6.22 -13.89
C ASN A 161 12.50 -7.04 -13.26
N GLU A 162 12.55 -8.34 -13.49
CA GLU A 162 11.68 -9.34 -12.90
C GLU A 162 12.50 -10.60 -12.63
N VAL A 163 12.48 -11.09 -11.39
CA VAL A 163 13.34 -12.20 -10.94
C VAL A 163 12.51 -13.18 -10.15
N PHE A 164 12.45 -14.42 -10.62
CA PHE A 164 11.77 -15.52 -9.93
C PHE A 164 12.69 -16.17 -8.88
N PHE A 165 12.26 -16.19 -7.63
CA PHE A 165 13.00 -16.79 -6.49
C PHE A 165 12.63 -18.24 -6.22
N GLY A 166 11.59 -18.77 -6.87
CA GLY A 166 11.16 -20.17 -6.72
C GLY A 166 10.45 -20.48 -5.40
N ALA A 167 10.12 -19.46 -4.62
CA ALA A 167 9.36 -19.58 -3.37
C ALA A 167 8.69 -18.23 -3.02
N PRO A 168 7.49 -18.23 -2.41
CA PRO A 168 6.73 -17.03 -2.06
C PRO A 168 7.56 -15.96 -1.35
N ILE A 169 7.31 -14.69 -1.70
CA ILE A 169 7.86 -13.50 -1.05
C ILE A 169 6.74 -12.81 -0.29
N TYR A 170 6.55 -13.15 0.99
CA TYR A 170 5.51 -12.57 1.84
C TYR A 170 5.92 -11.28 2.54
N SER A 171 7.23 -11.02 2.64
CA SER A 171 7.76 -9.87 3.34
C SER A 171 8.13 -8.73 2.40
N THR A 172 8.10 -7.50 2.93
CA THR A 172 8.64 -6.33 2.24
C THR A 172 10.15 -6.48 2.06
N PRO A 173 10.72 -6.30 0.86
CA PRO A 173 12.16 -6.18 0.67
C PRO A 173 12.73 -5.02 1.49
N VAL A 174 14.02 -5.10 1.86
CA VAL A 174 14.71 -4.06 2.64
C VAL A 174 16.05 -3.73 1.97
N VAL A 175 16.41 -2.44 1.94
CA VAL A 175 17.73 -1.98 1.48
C VAL A 175 18.50 -1.41 2.66
N ALA A 176 19.72 -1.88 2.86
CA ALA A 176 20.65 -1.34 3.84
C ALA A 176 22.09 -1.44 3.35
N ASN A 177 22.88 -0.37 3.51
CA ASN A 177 24.32 -0.36 3.15
C ASN A 177 24.62 -0.80 1.71
N GLY A 178 23.76 -0.44 0.74
CA GLY A 178 23.92 -0.84 -0.67
C GLY A 178 23.58 -2.30 -0.97
N VAL A 179 22.95 -3.02 -0.03
CA VAL A 179 22.52 -4.40 -0.19
C VAL A 179 20.99 -4.46 -0.14
N LEU A 180 20.37 -5.14 -1.10
CA LEU A 180 18.95 -5.48 -1.10
C LEU A 180 18.78 -6.83 -0.40
N TYR A 181 17.92 -6.87 0.60
CA TYR A 181 17.53 -8.09 1.31
C TYR A 181 16.12 -8.50 0.89
N VAL A 182 15.98 -9.75 0.44
CA VAL A 182 14.69 -10.34 0.02
C VAL A 182 14.47 -11.61 0.83
N GLY A 183 13.40 -11.65 1.59
CA GLY A 183 12.98 -12.85 2.34
C GLY A 183 11.94 -13.63 1.54
N THR A 184 12.27 -14.86 1.16
CA THR A 184 11.28 -15.82 0.67
C THR A 184 10.72 -16.65 1.83
N GLN A 185 9.85 -17.60 1.54
CA GLN A 185 9.27 -18.48 2.57
C GLN A 185 10.33 -19.17 3.46
N THR A 186 11.51 -19.46 2.94
CA THR A 186 12.54 -20.26 3.64
C THR A 186 13.92 -19.62 3.63
N HIS A 187 14.23 -18.66 2.78
CA HIS A 187 15.55 -18.10 2.62
C HIS A 187 15.55 -16.57 2.70
N LEU A 188 16.61 -16.03 3.26
CA LEU A 188 16.95 -14.61 3.18
C LEU A 188 18.10 -14.44 2.18
N TYR A 189 17.85 -13.67 1.14
CA TYR A 189 18.85 -13.32 0.12
C TYR A 189 19.42 -11.94 0.40
N ALA A 190 20.74 -11.80 0.29
CA ALA A 190 21.45 -10.53 0.32
C ALA A 190 22.06 -10.27 -1.07
N ILE A 191 21.58 -9.27 -1.76
CA ILE A 191 21.88 -8.96 -3.16
C ILE A 191 22.58 -7.60 -3.21
N GLY A 192 23.81 -7.56 -3.73
CA GLY A 192 24.58 -6.33 -3.85
C GLY A 192 25.63 -6.45 -4.97
N ASN A 193 26.22 -5.32 -5.32
CA ASN A 193 27.36 -5.32 -6.24
C ASN A 193 28.60 -5.92 -5.53
N LYS A 194 29.37 -6.71 -6.29
CA LYS A 194 30.68 -7.20 -5.82
C LYS A 194 31.71 -6.09 -5.82
#